data_74a362a6b7c764ba60fddb52ea70ea7b
#
_entry.id   74a362a6b7c764ba60fddb52ea70ea7b
#
_cell.length_a   1.000
_cell.length_b   1.000
_cell.length_c   1.000
_cell.angle_alpha   90.00
_cell.angle_beta   90.00
_cell.angle_gamma   90.00
#
_symmetry.space_group_name_H-M   'P 1'
#
loop_
_entity.id
_entity.type
_entity.pdbx_description
1 polymer ?
#
loop_
_entity_poly.entity_id
_entity_poly.type
_entity_poly.pdbx_seq_one_letter_code
_entity_poly.pdbx_strand_id
1 'polypeptide(L)'
;YVTGPYCHDEINYDLVYRTFLEEKKLWNKDSGRMYAHNIISWHKDEQITPEQAFEFGKEFAEKWFQGFQTLVAVHKDKDHIHCHLVTNSVSYEDGKKLHTTKKDLERMKQFTNQMCRKRGLTVAEKGKHFDGSEIEKGEVIAWNKDKYNLFRQHAKDSFVADCAMAVLKALENCISKEKFIEKMKQFGWSVNWTEKRKHITFQNQDGKKVRDSNLSKTFHLDISKEA
;
A
#
# COMPACT_ATOMS: atom_id res chain seq x y z
N TYR A 1 -16.47 17.35 -2.65
CA TYR A 1 -17.71 16.80 -3.21
C TYR A 1 -18.09 15.54 -2.43
N VAL A 2 -19.37 15.42 -2.13
CA VAL A 2 -19.92 14.23 -1.48
C VAL A 2 -21.05 13.69 -2.34
N THR A 3 -21.01 12.41 -2.68
CA THR A 3 -22.12 11.73 -3.35
C THR A 3 -23.22 11.36 -2.34
N GLY A 4 -24.46 11.24 -2.81
CA GLY A 4 -25.59 10.85 -1.99
C GLY A 4 -26.13 11.99 -1.11
N PRO A 5 -26.99 11.69 -0.13
CA PRO A 5 -27.61 12.70 0.70
C PRO A 5 -26.58 13.43 1.56
N TYR A 6 -26.42 14.72 1.25
CA TYR A 6 -25.61 15.67 1.99
C TYR A 6 -26.22 17.05 1.83
N CYS A 7 -26.75 17.60 2.90
CA CYS A 7 -27.63 18.76 2.88
C CYS A 7 -26.93 20.09 3.23
N HIS A 8 -25.66 20.27 2.89
CA HIS A 8 -24.92 21.48 3.24
C HIS A 8 -24.35 22.15 1.98
N ASP A 9 -24.44 23.46 1.92
CA ASP A 9 -23.98 24.28 0.79
C ASP A 9 -22.45 24.30 0.68
N GLU A 10 -21.76 24.19 1.82
CA GLU A 10 -20.30 24.11 1.89
C GLU A 10 -19.86 22.78 2.48
N ILE A 11 -18.80 22.19 1.87
CA ILE A 11 -18.20 20.97 2.39
C ILE A 11 -17.36 21.30 3.61
N ASN A 12 -17.84 20.85 4.75
CA ASN A 12 -17.12 20.86 6.01
C ASN A 12 -16.91 19.42 6.48
N TYR A 13 -15.66 19.05 6.81
CA TYR A 13 -15.33 17.66 7.18
C TYR A 13 -16.04 17.20 8.45
N ASP A 14 -16.31 18.07 9.43
CA ASP A 14 -17.08 17.73 10.62
C ASP A 14 -18.54 17.40 10.26
N LEU A 15 -19.14 18.15 9.35
CA LEU A 15 -20.48 17.89 8.86
C LEU A 15 -20.54 16.61 8.04
N VAL A 16 -19.58 16.35 7.16
CA VAL A 16 -19.47 15.08 6.43
C VAL A 16 -19.38 13.90 7.40
N TYR A 17 -18.52 14.02 8.42
CA TYR A 17 -18.36 12.97 9.42
C TYR A 17 -19.67 12.70 10.17
N ARG A 18 -20.37 13.77 10.62
CA ARG A 18 -21.67 13.65 11.31
C ARG A 18 -22.72 13.01 10.41
N THR A 19 -22.83 13.44 9.16
CA THR A 19 -23.78 12.89 8.19
C THR A 19 -23.52 11.40 7.96
N PHE A 20 -22.25 10.99 7.84
CA PHE A 20 -21.88 9.58 7.73
C PHE A 20 -22.25 8.79 8.98
N LEU A 21 -22.11 9.38 10.15
CA LEU A 21 -22.46 8.74 11.41
C LEU A 21 -23.98 8.63 11.61
N GLU A 22 -24.72 9.67 11.27
CA GLU A 22 -26.19 9.70 11.35
C GLU A 22 -26.82 8.63 10.47
N GLU A 23 -26.32 8.48 9.24
CA GLU A 23 -26.76 7.42 8.33
C GLU A 23 -26.57 6.02 8.94
N LYS A 24 -25.40 5.78 9.57
CA LYS A 24 -25.13 4.50 10.26
C LYS A 24 -26.06 4.26 11.45
N LYS A 25 -26.34 5.31 12.22
CA LYS A 25 -27.26 5.24 13.37
C LYS A 25 -28.68 4.97 12.92
N LEU A 26 -29.14 5.61 11.83
CA LEU A 26 -30.45 5.38 11.24
C LEU A 26 -30.68 3.87 10.94
N TRP A 27 -29.66 3.20 10.45
CA TRP A 27 -29.70 1.78 10.15
C TRP A 27 -29.22 0.86 11.30
N ASN A 28 -28.95 1.39 12.50
CA ASN A 28 -28.39 0.66 13.64
C ASN A 28 -27.11 -0.10 13.30
N LYS A 29 -26.19 0.52 12.52
CA LYS A 29 -24.94 -0.09 12.01
C LYS A 29 -23.71 0.78 12.24
N ASP A 30 -23.66 1.44 13.39
CA ASP A 30 -22.58 2.35 13.80
C ASP A 30 -21.39 1.66 14.48
N SER A 31 -21.27 0.34 14.31
CA SER A 31 -20.17 -0.47 14.85
C SER A 31 -19.33 -1.13 13.74
N GLY A 32 -18.14 -1.61 14.08
CA GLY A 32 -17.22 -2.26 13.17
C GLY A 32 -16.58 -1.29 12.17
N ARG A 33 -16.41 -1.70 10.90
CA ARG A 33 -15.83 -0.81 9.89
C ARG A 33 -16.70 0.42 9.65
N MET A 34 -16.14 1.60 9.86
CA MET A 34 -16.86 2.87 9.79
C MET A 34 -16.85 3.49 8.38
N TYR A 35 -15.79 3.28 7.62
CA TYR A 35 -15.63 3.77 6.25
C TYR A 35 -14.67 2.89 5.46
N ALA A 36 -14.67 3.06 4.15
CA ALA A 36 -13.61 2.60 3.26
C ALA A 36 -12.85 3.80 2.71
N HIS A 37 -11.54 3.68 2.58
CA HIS A 37 -10.69 4.72 2.01
C HIS A 37 -9.93 4.16 0.82
N ASN A 38 -10.17 4.73 -0.35
CA ASN A 38 -9.49 4.41 -1.59
C ASN A 38 -8.70 5.62 -2.06
N ILE A 39 -7.58 5.38 -2.72
CA ILE A 39 -6.74 6.44 -3.27
C ILE A 39 -6.47 6.10 -4.73
N ILE A 40 -6.70 7.06 -5.61
CA ILE A 40 -6.25 7.05 -7.00
C ILE A 40 -5.10 8.04 -7.08
N SER A 41 -3.94 7.58 -7.55
CA SER A 41 -2.71 8.38 -7.60
C SER A 41 -2.13 8.30 -9.00
N TRP A 42 -1.68 9.42 -9.52
CA TRP A 42 -0.99 9.51 -10.80
C TRP A 42 0.51 9.68 -10.60
N HIS A 43 1.29 9.33 -11.59
CA HIS A 43 2.73 9.55 -11.53
C HIS A 43 3.03 11.06 -11.53
N LYS A 44 4.16 11.46 -10.92
CA LYS A 44 4.57 12.88 -10.84
C LYS A 44 4.70 13.58 -12.20
N ASP A 45 5.09 12.82 -13.22
CA ASP A 45 5.28 13.31 -14.58
C ASP A 45 4.01 13.19 -15.44
N GLU A 46 2.88 12.71 -14.86
CA GLU A 46 1.61 12.65 -15.57
C GLU A 46 1.00 14.03 -15.75
N GLN A 47 0.54 14.31 -16.96
CA GLN A 47 -0.08 15.58 -17.31
C GLN A 47 -1.57 15.57 -16.97
N ILE A 48 -1.87 15.66 -15.67
CA ILE A 48 -3.25 15.74 -15.18
C ILE A 48 -3.43 16.97 -14.28
N THR A 49 -4.55 17.68 -14.44
CA THR A 49 -4.89 18.81 -13.55
C THR A 49 -5.69 18.35 -12.34
N PRO A 50 -5.72 19.13 -11.24
CA PRO A 50 -6.56 18.81 -10.08
C PRO A 50 -8.04 18.66 -10.45
N GLU A 51 -8.56 19.47 -11.38
CA GLU A 51 -9.93 19.42 -11.86
C GLU A 51 -10.22 18.12 -12.62
N GLN A 52 -9.29 17.70 -13.48
CA GLN A 52 -9.40 16.42 -14.19
C GLN A 52 -9.34 15.23 -13.23
N ALA A 53 -8.46 15.30 -12.22
CA ALA A 53 -8.37 14.27 -11.16
C ALA A 53 -9.65 14.21 -10.32
N PHE A 54 -10.28 15.36 -10.08
CA PHE A 54 -11.53 15.46 -9.37
C PHE A 54 -12.69 14.82 -10.15
N GLU A 55 -12.85 15.16 -11.43
CA GLU A 55 -13.87 14.54 -12.30
C GLU A 55 -13.64 13.03 -12.45
N PHE A 56 -12.37 12.60 -12.48
CA PHE A 56 -12.02 11.18 -12.48
C PHE A 56 -12.50 10.50 -11.19
N GLY A 57 -12.26 11.12 -10.03
CA GLY A 57 -12.71 10.61 -8.75
C GLY A 57 -14.23 10.51 -8.63
N LYS A 58 -14.95 11.50 -9.15
CA LYS A 58 -16.42 11.51 -9.20
C LYS A 58 -16.96 10.34 -10.04
N GLU A 59 -16.50 10.20 -11.28
CA GLU A 59 -16.91 9.09 -12.16
C GLU A 59 -16.63 7.73 -11.51
N PHE A 60 -15.49 7.60 -10.83
CA PHE A 60 -15.15 6.38 -10.12
C PHE A 60 -16.11 6.12 -8.95
N ALA A 61 -16.41 7.14 -8.14
CA ALA A 61 -17.32 7.03 -6.99
C ALA A 61 -18.74 6.66 -7.45
N GLU A 62 -19.26 7.32 -8.46
CA GLU A 62 -20.56 7.07 -9.06
C GLU A 62 -20.70 5.66 -9.63
N LYS A 63 -19.61 5.10 -10.18
CA LYS A 63 -19.61 3.74 -10.69
C LYS A 63 -19.55 2.66 -9.62
N TRP A 64 -18.73 2.85 -8.59
CA TRP A 64 -18.37 1.78 -7.65
C TRP A 64 -19.06 1.88 -6.31
N PHE A 65 -19.56 3.05 -5.95
CA PHE A 65 -20.14 3.31 -4.62
C PHE A 65 -21.55 3.85 -4.70
N GLN A 66 -22.33 3.40 -5.69
CA GLN A 66 -23.77 3.70 -5.75
C GLN A 66 -24.46 3.31 -4.45
N GLY A 67 -25.37 4.18 -3.97
CA GLY A 67 -26.06 3.95 -2.71
C GLY A 67 -25.21 4.21 -1.46
N PHE A 68 -23.95 4.65 -1.62
CA PHE A 68 -23.07 5.01 -0.49
C PHE A 68 -22.63 6.47 -0.59
N GLN A 69 -22.68 7.18 0.53
CA GLN A 69 -22.08 8.51 0.60
C GLN A 69 -20.57 8.40 0.43
N THR A 70 -19.99 9.11 -0.53
CA THR A 70 -18.55 9.11 -0.79
C THR A 70 -18.03 10.53 -0.90
N LEU A 71 -17.11 10.89 -0.01
CA LEU A 71 -16.35 12.14 -0.09
C LEU A 71 -15.20 11.93 -1.10
N VAL A 72 -15.16 12.81 -2.09
CA VAL A 72 -14.09 12.90 -3.10
C VAL A 72 -13.28 14.17 -2.83
N ALA A 73 -11.98 14.00 -2.61
CA ALA A 73 -11.06 15.11 -2.35
C ALA A 73 -9.74 14.90 -3.13
N VAL A 74 -9.30 15.95 -3.83
CA VAL A 74 -8.04 15.94 -4.57
C VAL A 74 -6.98 16.70 -3.80
N HIS A 75 -5.79 16.13 -3.70
CA HIS A 75 -4.64 16.72 -3.04
C HIS A 75 -3.48 16.90 -4.03
N LYS A 76 -2.77 18.03 -3.87
CA LYS A 76 -1.55 18.39 -4.61
C LYS A 76 -0.47 18.88 -3.62
N ASP A 77 -0.40 18.24 -2.47
CA ASP A 77 0.55 18.57 -1.39
C ASP A 77 1.90 17.86 -1.53
N LYS A 78 2.03 17.00 -2.55
CA LYS A 78 3.22 16.23 -2.90
C LYS A 78 3.59 16.41 -4.36
N ASP A 79 4.66 15.76 -4.79
CA ASP A 79 5.15 15.82 -6.17
C ASP A 79 4.16 15.27 -7.20
N HIS A 80 3.07 14.63 -6.76
CA HIS A 80 2.07 14.03 -7.63
C HIS A 80 0.64 14.32 -7.13
N ILE A 81 -0.30 14.35 -8.06
CA ILE A 81 -1.73 14.51 -7.75
C ILE A 81 -2.30 13.18 -7.30
N HIS A 82 -3.12 13.24 -6.26
CA HIS A 82 -3.87 12.08 -5.78
C HIS A 82 -5.28 12.46 -5.36
N CYS A 83 -6.21 11.54 -5.60
CA CYS A 83 -7.61 11.67 -5.27
C CYS A 83 -7.98 10.67 -4.17
N HIS A 84 -8.50 11.18 -3.07
CA HIS A 84 -9.02 10.39 -1.96
C HIS A 84 -10.52 10.20 -2.11
N LEU A 85 -10.97 8.95 -1.95
CA LEU A 85 -12.37 8.58 -1.91
C LEU A 85 -12.65 7.94 -0.55
N VAL A 86 -13.36 8.65 0.31
CA VAL A 86 -13.77 8.16 1.62
C VAL A 86 -15.26 7.81 1.56
N THR A 87 -15.54 6.51 1.55
CA THR A 87 -16.91 5.98 1.37
C THR A 87 -17.50 5.53 2.70
N ASN A 88 -18.70 5.96 3.01
CA ASN A 88 -19.43 5.49 4.17
C ASN A 88 -19.62 3.97 4.11
N SER A 89 -19.53 3.30 5.24
CA SER A 89 -19.63 1.84 5.30
C SER A 89 -21.06 1.29 5.24
N VAL A 90 -22.07 2.15 5.27
CA VAL A 90 -23.48 1.77 5.23
C VAL A 90 -24.15 2.49 4.07
N SER A 91 -24.92 1.75 3.27
CA SER A 91 -25.72 2.27 2.18
C SER A 91 -26.88 3.10 2.74
N TYR A 92 -27.10 4.28 2.17
CA TYR A 92 -28.25 5.11 2.50
C TYR A 92 -29.55 4.62 1.83
N GLU A 93 -29.45 3.76 0.81
CA GLU A 93 -30.61 3.23 0.10
C GLU A 93 -31.23 2.02 0.82
N ASP A 94 -30.41 1.10 1.30
CA ASP A 94 -30.88 -0.18 1.84
C ASP A 94 -30.19 -0.63 3.14
N GLY A 95 -29.33 0.22 3.68
CA GLY A 95 -28.62 -0.03 4.94
C GLY A 95 -27.61 -1.14 4.90
N LYS A 96 -27.29 -1.73 3.74
CA LYS A 96 -26.28 -2.77 3.66
C LYS A 96 -24.88 -2.24 3.94
N LYS A 97 -24.06 -3.06 4.59
CA LYS A 97 -22.64 -2.75 4.78
C LYS A 97 -21.87 -2.90 3.47
N LEU A 98 -21.03 -1.91 3.17
CA LEU A 98 -20.11 -1.97 2.03
C LEU A 98 -19.20 -3.19 2.15
N HIS A 99 -19.23 -4.05 1.16
CA HIS A 99 -18.37 -5.22 1.06
C HIS A 99 -17.57 -5.16 -0.24
N THR A 100 -16.26 -5.31 -0.14
CA THR A 100 -15.36 -5.30 -1.30
C THR A 100 -14.48 -6.55 -1.26
N THR A 101 -14.55 -7.36 -2.28
CA THR A 101 -13.73 -8.56 -2.46
C THR A 101 -12.44 -8.26 -3.21
N LYS A 102 -11.50 -9.22 -3.23
CA LYS A 102 -10.30 -9.12 -4.09
C LYS A 102 -10.66 -9.02 -5.58
N LYS A 103 -11.74 -9.70 -6.00
CA LYS A 103 -12.23 -9.65 -7.39
C LYS A 103 -12.77 -8.26 -7.74
N ASP A 104 -13.45 -7.61 -6.79
CA ASP A 104 -13.94 -6.25 -7.00
C ASP A 104 -12.78 -5.26 -7.09
N LEU A 105 -11.73 -5.42 -6.27
CA LEU A 105 -10.52 -4.60 -6.37
C LEU A 105 -9.86 -4.73 -7.76
N GLU A 106 -9.77 -5.93 -8.31
CA GLU A 106 -9.22 -6.10 -9.66
C GLU A 106 -10.11 -5.45 -10.74
N ARG A 107 -11.43 -5.53 -10.61
CA ARG A 107 -12.36 -4.83 -11.50
C ARG A 107 -12.24 -3.31 -11.38
N MET A 108 -12.06 -2.77 -10.16
CA MET A 108 -11.81 -1.36 -9.91
C MET A 108 -10.53 -0.89 -10.61
N LYS A 109 -9.44 -1.65 -10.52
CA LYS A 109 -8.18 -1.36 -11.23
C LYS A 109 -8.35 -1.36 -12.75
N GLN A 110 -9.06 -2.35 -13.28
CA GLN A 110 -9.35 -2.43 -14.72
C GLN A 110 -10.17 -1.22 -15.18
N PHE A 111 -11.17 -0.82 -14.40
CA PHE A 111 -11.96 0.37 -14.68
C PHE A 111 -11.11 1.64 -14.63
N THR A 112 -10.26 1.81 -13.62
CA THR A 112 -9.29 2.91 -13.54
C THR A 112 -8.41 2.97 -14.78
N ASN A 113 -7.85 1.84 -15.21
CA ASN A 113 -7.04 1.76 -16.42
C ASN A 113 -7.83 2.14 -17.69
N GLN A 114 -9.09 1.73 -17.76
CA GLN A 114 -9.98 2.12 -18.88
C GLN A 114 -10.25 3.63 -18.88
N MET A 115 -10.48 4.22 -17.71
CA MET A 115 -10.66 5.66 -17.57
C MET A 115 -9.39 6.44 -17.97
N CYS A 116 -8.21 5.95 -17.58
CA CYS A 116 -6.93 6.53 -18.01
C CYS A 116 -6.78 6.51 -19.52
N ARG A 117 -7.00 5.36 -20.17
CA ARG A 117 -6.93 5.26 -21.65
C ARG A 117 -7.87 6.21 -22.35
N LYS A 118 -9.12 6.35 -21.87
CA LYS A 118 -10.10 7.29 -22.46
C LYS A 118 -9.66 8.75 -22.38
N ARG A 119 -8.79 9.09 -21.43
CA ARG A 119 -8.28 10.45 -21.20
C ARG A 119 -6.87 10.68 -21.71
N GLY A 120 -6.29 9.69 -22.41
CA GLY A 120 -4.90 9.76 -22.87
C GLY A 120 -3.86 9.74 -21.74
N LEU A 121 -4.25 9.28 -20.56
CA LEU A 121 -3.35 9.15 -19.41
C LEU A 121 -2.63 7.81 -19.44
N THR A 122 -1.45 7.78 -18.84
CA THR A 122 -0.62 6.57 -18.73
C THR A 122 -1.30 5.51 -17.86
N VAL A 123 -1.20 4.27 -18.27
CA VAL A 123 -1.71 3.12 -17.53
C VAL A 123 -0.55 2.40 -16.89
N ALA A 124 -0.63 2.20 -15.56
CA ALA A 124 0.36 1.41 -14.83
C ALA A 124 0.30 -0.06 -15.28
N GLU A 125 1.39 -0.55 -15.85
CA GLU A 125 1.56 -1.94 -16.25
C GLU A 125 2.48 -2.68 -15.28
N LYS A 126 2.11 -3.94 -14.96
CA LYS A 126 2.92 -4.75 -14.07
C LYS A 126 4.27 -5.07 -14.71
N GLY A 127 5.35 -4.76 -14.02
CA GLY A 127 6.72 -5.02 -14.49
C GLY A 127 7.30 -3.90 -15.36
N LYS A 128 6.62 -2.75 -15.47
CA LYS A 128 7.11 -1.60 -16.21
C LYS A 128 7.13 -0.33 -15.38
N HIS A 129 8.07 0.54 -15.68
CA HIS A 129 8.11 1.93 -15.22
C HIS A 129 7.06 2.79 -15.93
N PHE A 130 6.92 4.02 -15.47
CA PHE A 130 5.99 5.00 -16.07
C PHE A 130 6.30 5.29 -17.55
N ASP A 131 7.56 5.30 -17.93
CA ASP A 131 8.03 5.51 -19.32
C ASP A 131 7.92 4.27 -20.23
N GLY A 132 7.41 3.15 -19.69
CA GLY A 132 7.23 1.89 -20.41
C GLY A 132 8.45 0.97 -20.40
N SER A 133 9.58 1.38 -19.83
CA SER A 133 10.77 0.53 -19.69
C SER A 133 10.50 -0.63 -18.74
N GLU A 134 11.15 -1.76 -18.94
CA GLU A 134 11.02 -2.93 -18.05
C GLU A 134 11.74 -2.67 -16.73
N ILE A 135 11.13 -3.14 -15.64
CA ILE A 135 11.71 -3.07 -14.32
C ILE A 135 12.71 -4.21 -14.17
N GLU A 136 13.96 -3.89 -13.91
CA GLU A 136 15.00 -4.87 -13.71
C GLU A 136 14.77 -5.71 -12.45
N LYS A 137 15.21 -6.98 -12.49
CA LYS A 137 15.11 -7.87 -11.33
C LYS A 137 15.96 -7.32 -10.18
N GLY A 138 15.30 -6.95 -9.09
CA GLY A 138 15.96 -6.35 -7.90
C GLY A 138 15.76 -4.84 -7.76
N GLU A 139 15.25 -4.19 -8.79
CA GLU A 139 14.97 -2.75 -8.75
C GLU A 139 13.83 -2.39 -7.76
N VAL A 140 13.99 -1.27 -7.07
CA VAL A 140 12.98 -0.76 -6.11
C VAL A 140 11.90 0.01 -6.85
N ILE A 141 10.74 -0.59 -7.01
CA ILE A 141 9.62 0.06 -7.70
C ILE A 141 8.72 0.83 -6.72
N ALA A 142 8.37 0.21 -5.62
CA ALA A 142 7.58 0.83 -4.55
C ALA A 142 7.71 0.02 -3.26
N TRP A 143 7.75 0.72 -2.16
CA TRP A 143 7.67 0.11 -0.84
C TRP A 143 6.22 0.07 -0.40
N ASN A 144 5.74 -1.07 0.11
CA ASN A 144 4.44 -1.07 0.75
C ASN A 144 4.51 -0.24 2.05
N LYS A 145 3.35 0.19 2.55
CA LYS A 145 3.24 1.05 3.74
C LYS A 145 4.02 0.50 4.95
N ASP A 146 4.01 -0.82 5.12
CA ASP A 146 4.69 -1.48 6.25
C ASP A 146 6.21 -1.38 6.11
N LYS A 147 6.74 -1.52 4.90
CA LYS A 147 8.17 -1.37 4.60
C LYS A 147 8.63 0.09 4.73
N TYR A 148 7.82 1.03 4.24
CA TYR A 148 8.08 2.46 4.37
C TYR A 148 8.09 2.88 5.84
N ASN A 149 7.11 2.43 6.62
CA ASN A 149 7.02 2.70 8.04
C ASN A 149 8.17 2.04 8.82
N LEU A 150 8.61 0.87 8.42
CA LEU A 150 9.74 0.15 9.01
C LEU A 150 11.04 0.97 8.94
N PHE A 151 11.28 1.66 7.82
CA PHE A 151 12.44 2.53 7.66
C PHE A 151 12.27 3.88 8.34
N ARG A 152 11.07 4.41 8.38
CA ARG A 152 10.78 5.72 8.95
C ARG A 152 10.74 5.73 10.48
N GLN A 153 10.30 4.63 11.07
CA GLN A 153 10.26 4.41 12.53
C GLN A 153 11.57 3.80 13.00
N HIS A 154 12.69 4.50 12.86
CA HIS A 154 14.01 4.08 13.36
C HIS A 154 14.18 2.55 13.48
N ALA A 155 15.06 1.97 12.71
CA ALA A 155 15.35 0.53 12.60
C ALA A 155 15.54 -0.22 13.96
N LYS A 156 15.59 0.51 15.08
CA LYS A 156 15.76 -0.05 16.42
C LYS A 156 14.61 -0.93 16.90
N ASP A 157 13.38 -0.69 16.39
CA ASP A 157 12.20 -1.43 16.85
C ASP A 157 11.77 -2.56 15.91
N SER A 158 12.45 -2.68 14.76
CA SER A 158 12.13 -3.70 13.76
C SER A 158 13.17 -4.80 13.71
N PHE A 159 12.79 -5.99 14.20
CA PHE A 159 13.65 -7.17 14.12
C PHE A 159 14.02 -7.56 12.67
N VAL A 160 13.24 -7.16 11.66
CA VAL A 160 13.55 -7.42 10.25
C VAL A 160 14.64 -6.48 9.74
N ALA A 161 14.58 -5.21 10.14
CA ALA A 161 15.63 -4.23 9.84
C ALA A 161 16.92 -4.54 10.60
N ASP A 162 16.81 -4.93 11.86
CA ASP A 162 17.96 -5.38 12.67
C ASP A 162 18.64 -6.61 12.03
N CYS A 163 17.86 -7.59 11.58
CA CYS A 163 18.38 -8.72 10.83
C CYS A 163 19.13 -8.29 9.56
N ALA A 164 18.57 -7.38 8.78
CA ALA A 164 19.20 -6.89 7.54
C ALA A 164 20.54 -6.20 7.83
N MET A 165 20.58 -5.35 8.86
CA MET A 165 21.82 -4.68 9.28
C MET A 165 22.87 -5.67 9.79
N ALA A 166 22.46 -6.70 10.54
CA ALA A 166 23.34 -7.77 10.98
C ALA A 166 23.91 -8.54 9.80
N VAL A 167 23.09 -8.89 8.80
CA VAL A 167 23.51 -9.57 7.58
C VAL A 167 24.52 -8.74 6.80
N LEU A 168 24.25 -7.44 6.57
CA LEU A 168 25.19 -6.56 5.84
C LEU A 168 26.54 -6.47 6.54
N LYS A 169 26.53 -6.25 7.86
CA LYS A 169 27.77 -6.20 8.66
C LYS A 169 28.49 -7.55 8.69
N ALA A 170 27.77 -8.66 8.72
CA ALA A 170 28.36 -9.99 8.70
C ALA A 170 29.02 -10.31 7.35
N LEU A 171 28.47 -9.80 6.25
CA LEU A 171 29.02 -9.94 4.90
C LEU A 171 30.28 -9.10 4.67
N GLU A 172 30.47 -8.01 5.41
CA GLU A 172 31.71 -7.22 5.33
C GLU A 172 32.94 -8.09 5.64
N ASN A 173 33.84 -8.21 4.67
CA ASN A 173 35.07 -9.04 4.78
C ASN A 173 34.78 -10.50 5.15
N CYS A 174 33.68 -11.07 4.68
CA CYS A 174 33.30 -12.46 4.91
C CYS A 174 33.73 -13.31 3.71
N ILE A 175 34.54 -14.34 3.95
CA ILE A 175 35.08 -15.21 2.91
C ILE A 175 34.57 -16.65 3.01
N SER A 176 33.76 -16.99 3.99
CA SER A 176 33.19 -18.34 4.12
C SER A 176 31.87 -18.34 4.87
N LYS A 177 31.06 -19.36 4.59
CA LYS A 177 29.77 -19.60 5.26
C LYS A 177 29.93 -19.72 6.79
N GLU A 178 30.97 -20.39 7.24
CA GLU A 178 31.24 -20.59 8.67
C GLU A 178 31.51 -19.27 9.38
N LYS A 179 32.33 -18.40 8.77
CA LYS A 179 32.60 -17.05 9.27
C LYS A 179 31.36 -16.17 9.27
N PHE A 180 30.50 -16.29 8.24
CA PHE A 180 29.23 -15.59 8.21
C PHE A 180 28.32 -16.00 9.37
N ILE A 181 28.18 -17.31 9.60
CA ILE A 181 27.35 -17.83 10.71
C ILE A 181 27.90 -17.37 12.07
N GLU A 182 29.20 -17.39 12.23
CA GLU A 182 29.86 -16.91 13.46
C GLU A 182 29.61 -15.41 13.71
N LYS A 183 29.79 -14.57 12.69
CA LYS A 183 29.51 -13.12 12.77
C LYS A 183 28.05 -12.85 13.07
N MET A 184 27.11 -13.54 12.42
CA MET A 184 25.69 -13.40 12.69
C MET A 184 25.36 -13.75 14.15
N LYS A 185 26.00 -14.77 14.73
CA LYS A 185 25.83 -15.13 16.12
C LYS A 185 26.32 -14.01 17.06
N GLN A 186 27.41 -13.31 16.72
CA GLN A 186 27.89 -12.15 17.47
C GLN A 186 26.88 -11.01 17.48
N PHE A 187 26.08 -10.87 16.43
CA PHE A 187 24.99 -9.90 16.33
C PHE A 187 23.66 -10.40 16.94
N GLY A 188 23.64 -11.54 17.62
CA GLY A 188 22.47 -12.10 18.28
C GLY A 188 21.53 -12.88 17.36
N TRP A 189 21.99 -13.24 16.15
CA TRP A 189 21.22 -13.99 15.17
C TRP A 189 21.78 -15.39 14.92
N SER A 190 20.93 -16.41 15.06
CA SER A 190 21.24 -17.77 14.62
C SER A 190 20.86 -17.95 13.15
N VAL A 191 21.64 -18.72 12.42
CA VAL A 191 21.48 -18.94 10.98
C VAL A 191 21.22 -20.41 10.69
N ASN A 192 20.07 -20.71 10.10
CA ASN A 192 19.76 -22.02 9.57
C ASN A 192 19.98 -22.04 8.05
N TRP A 193 21.16 -22.47 7.65
CA TRP A 193 21.60 -22.56 6.26
C TRP A 193 22.00 -24.01 5.95
N THR A 194 21.04 -24.77 5.40
CA THR A 194 21.25 -26.18 5.02
C THR A 194 21.00 -26.39 3.54
N GLU A 195 21.67 -27.35 2.94
CA GLU A 195 21.51 -27.66 1.50
C GLU A 195 20.09 -28.11 1.13
N LYS A 196 19.44 -28.83 2.05
CA LYS A 196 18.07 -29.34 1.85
C LYS A 196 17.01 -28.25 1.79
N ARG A 197 17.29 -27.02 2.25
CA ARG A 197 16.32 -25.92 2.26
C ARG A 197 16.64 -24.90 1.18
N LYS A 198 15.63 -24.46 0.48
CA LYS A 198 15.72 -23.42 -0.56
C LYS A 198 16.17 -22.07 0.00
N HIS A 199 15.81 -21.75 1.25
CA HIS A 199 16.02 -20.45 1.87
C HIS A 199 16.85 -20.55 3.14
N ILE A 200 17.69 -19.54 3.39
CA ILE A 200 18.34 -19.29 4.67
C ILE A 200 17.30 -18.72 5.63
N THR A 201 17.31 -19.17 6.88
CA THR A 201 16.43 -18.63 7.92
C THR A 201 17.28 -18.09 9.06
N PHE A 202 17.08 -16.84 9.38
CA PHE A 202 17.68 -16.14 10.52
C PHE A 202 16.69 -16.15 11.69
N GLN A 203 17.17 -16.32 12.91
CA GLN A 203 16.35 -16.32 14.12
C GLN A 203 17.06 -15.53 15.21
N ASN A 204 16.38 -14.55 15.81
CA ASN A 204 16.89 -13.78 16.95
C ASN A 204 16.68 -14.53 18.29
N GLN A 205 17.17 -13.93 19.39
CA GLN A 205 17.06 -14.49 20.74
C GLN A 205 15.61 -14.62 21.22
N ASP A 206 14.70 -13.76 20.73
CA ASP A 206 13.26 -13.80 21.04
C ASP A 206 12.50 -14.89 20.23
N GLY A 207 13.19 -15.68 19.42
CA GLY A 207 12.58 -16.70 18.57
C GLY A 207 11.93 -16.19 17.30
N LYS A 208 11.99 -14.87 17.00
CA LYS A 208 11.46 -14.27 15.76
C LYS A 208 12.32 -14.69 14.58
N LYS A 209 11.67 -15.05 13.46
CA LYS A 209 12.33 -15.61 12.28
C LYS A 209 12.17 -14.73 11.05
N VAL A 210 13.25 -14.60 10.29
CA VAL A 210 13.31 -13.90 9.01
C VAL A 210 13.96 -14.80 7.97
N ARG A 211 13.47 -14.79 6.72
CA ARG A 211 14.10 -15.52 5.60
C ARG A 211 14.92 -14.58 4.74
N ASP A 212 15.98 -15.12 4.11
CA ASP A 212 16.78 -14.44 3.08
C ASP A 212 15.89 -13.81 2.00
N SER A 213 14.95 -14.58 1.46
CA SER A 213 14.00 -14.09 0.45
C SER A 213 13.13 -12.92 0.92
N ASN A 214 12.83 -12.83 2.22
CA ASN A 214 12.12 -11.68 2.78
C ASN A 214 13.04 -10.47 2.89
N LEU A 215 14.28 -10.65 3.32
CA LEU A 215 15.28 -9.59 3.37
C LEU A 215 15.58 -9.05 1.96
N SER A 216 15.87 -9.95 1.00
CA SER A 216 16.11 -9.58 -0.39
C SER A 216 14.95 -8.79 -0.98
N LYS A 217 13.72 -9.25 -0.78
CA LYS A 217 12.50 -8.57 -1.25
C LYS A 217 12.23 -7.25 -0.51
N THR A 218 12.61 -7.15 0.77
CA THR A 218 12.32 -5.97 1.59
C THR A 218 13.34 -4.87 1.38
N PHE A 219 14.61 -5.23 1.29
CA PHE A 219 15.73 -4.28 1.26
C PHE A 219 16.44 -4.23 -0.10
N HIS A 220 15.96 -5.02 -1.09
CA HIS A 220 16.58 -5.15 -2.42
C HIS A 220 18.07 -5.53 -2.36
N LEU A 221 18.41 -6.33 -1.37
CA LEU A 221 19.74 -6.86 -1.18
C LEU A 221 19.80 -8.23 -1.81
N ASP A 222 20.82 -8.52 -2.59
CA ASP A 222 21.08 -9.90 -3.03
C ASP A 222 21.69 -10.67 -1.86
N ILE A 223 20.83 -11.28 -1.06
CA ILE A 223 21.17 -12.13 0.10
C ILE A 223 20.63 -13.54 -0.13
N SER A 224 20.57 -13.93 -1.38
CA SER A 224 20.13 -15.28 -1.71
C SER A 224 21.20 -16.30 -1.32
N LYS A 225 20.78 -17.55 -1.17
CA LYS A 225 21.72 -18.66 -0.90
C LYS A 225 22.72 -18.88 -2.05
N GLU A 226 22.40 -18.35 -3.23
CA GLU A 226 23.19 -18.48 -4.47
C GLU A 226 24.07 -17.24 -4.72
N ALA A 227 23.88 -16.15 -3.97
CA ALA A 227 24.73 -14.97 -3.98
C ALA A 227 25.97 -15.17 -3.10
#